data_03545e49f7d9c7a0352336bf05073f83
#
_entry.id   03545e49f7d9c7a0352336bf05073f83
#
_cell.length_a   1.000
_cell.length_b   1.000
_cell.length_c   1.000
_cell.angle_alpha   90.00
_cell.angle_beta   90.00
_cell.angle_gamma   90.00
#
_symmetry.space_group_name_H-M   'P 1'
#
loop_
_entity.id
_entity.type
_entity.pdbx_description
1 polymer ?
#
loop_
_entity_poly.entity_id
_entity_poly.type
_entity_poly.pdbx_seq_one_letter_code
_entity_poly.pdbx_strand_id
1 'polypeptide(L)' 'MTGVRKRRGMTEEQVAVQMGVSVARVSQIESGDLSTQDVLSRFVAALGGTLKLIADFDDEQLKLA' A
#
# COMPACT_ATOMS: atom_id res chain seq x y z
N MET A 1 -4.98 2.06 -6.01
CA MET A 1 -3.59 2.10 -5.54
C MET A 1 -2.53 2.13 -6.64
N THR A 2 -2.92 1.87 -7.87
CA THR A 2 -2.00 1.99 -9.02
C THR A 2 -1.36 3.38 -9.09
N GLY A 3 -2.12 4.43 -8.79
CA GLY A 3 -1.60 5.79 -8.81
C GLY A 3 -0.47 6.04 -7.81
N VAL A 4 -0.53 5.42 -6.64
CA VAL A 4 0.51 5.55 -5.62
C VAL A 4 1.82 4.93 -6.11
N ARG A 5 1.75 3.72 -6.67
CA ARG A 5 2.93 3.04 -7.23
C ARG A 5 3.55 3.87 -8.36
N LYS A 6 2.72 4.39 -9.27
CA LYS A 6 3.20 5.20 -10.40
C LYS A 6 3.86 6.49 -9.92
N ARG A 7 3.33 7.13 -8.89
CA ARG A 7 3.92 8.34 -8.32
C ARG A 7 5.30 8.08 -7.72
N ARG A 8 5.54 6.85 -7.24
CA ARG A 8 6.86 6.46 -6.73
C ARG A 8 7.80 5.98 -7.83
N GLY A 9 7.34 5.94 -9.07
CA GLY A 9 8.16 5.53 -10.21
C GLY A 9 8.52 4.05 -10.23
N MET A 10 7.69 3.20 -9.61
CA MET A 10 7.96 1.76 -9.52
C MET A 10 7.05 0.98 -10.44
N THR A 11 7.60 -0.08 -11.04
CA THR A 11 6.82 -1.04 -11.84
C THR A 11 6.20 -2.09 -10.91
N GLU A 12 5.18 -2.82 -11.41
CA GLU A 12 4.59 -3.91 -10.65
C GLU A 12 5.63 -4.99 -10.34
N GLU A 13 6.54 -5.27 -11.27
CA GLU A 13 7.62 -6.23 -11.07
C GLU A 13 8.55 -5.82 -9.93
N GLN A 14 8.89 -4.54 -9.85
CA GLN A 14 9.74 -4.05 -8.77
C GLN A 14 9.06 -4.19 -7.41
N VAL A 15 7.78 -3.87 -7.34
CA VAL A 15 6.99 -4.02 -6.11
C VAL A 15 6.89 -5.49 -5.72
N ALA A 16 6.64 -6.37 -6.70
CA ALA A 16 6.56 -7.81 -6.47
C ALA A 16 7.84 -8.35 -5.84
N VAL A 17 8.99 -7.95 -6.36
CA VAL A 17 10.30 -8.34 -5.80
C VAL A 17 10.44 -7.84 -4.36
N GLN A 18 10.10 -6.60 -4.11
CA GLN A 18 10.23 -6.02 -2.76
C GLN A 18 9.30 -6.69 -1.74
N MET A 19 8.11 -7.10 -2.18
CA MET A 19 7.16 -7.79 -1.32
C MET A 19 7.40 -9.30 -1.21
N GLY A 20 8.19 -9.87 -2.12
CA GLY A 20 8.39 -11.31 -2.18
C GLY A 20 7.16 -12.05 -2.69
N VAL A 21 6.39 -11.46 -3.60
CA VAL A 21 5.16 -12.02 -4.16
C VAL A 21 5.20 -11.98 -5.68
N SER A 22 4.18 -12.58 -6.32
CA SER A 22 4.06 -12.55 -7.79
C SER A 22 3.52 -11.20 -8.26
N VAL A 23 3.75 -10.89 -9.54
CA VAL A 23 3.17 -9.70 -10.18
C VAL A 23 1.64 -9.77 -10.16
N ALA A 24 1.07 -10.96 -10.37
CA ALA A 24 -0.38 -11.14 -10.28
C ALA A 24 -0.91 -10.77 -8.91
N ARG A 25 -0.17 -11.08 -7.84
CA ARG A 25 -0.55 -10.70 -6.48
C ARG A 25 -0.54 -9.18 -6.30
N VAL A 26 0.48 -8.50 -6.82
CA VAL A 26 0.54 -7.03 -6.78
C VAL A 26 -0.66 -6.43 -7.49
N SER A 27 -1.03 -6.96 -8.66
CA SER A 27 -2.19 -6.50 -9.42
C SER A 27 -3.48 -6.66 -8.61
N GLN A 28 -3.66 -7.80 -7.91
CA GLN A 28 -4.82 -8.04 -7.05
C GLN A 28 -4.88 -7.05 -5.89
N ILE A 29 -3.74 -6.73 -5.28
CA ILE A 29 -3.67 -5.74 -4.20
C ILE A 29 -4.08 -4.36 -4.72
N GLU A 30 -3.59 -3.98 -5.88
CA GLU A 30 -3.91 -2.68 -6.50
C GLU A 30 -5.39 -2.56 -6.85
N SER A 31 -6.03 -3.65 -7.24
CA SER A 31 -7.47 -3.66 -7.54
C SER A 31 -8.35 -3.70 -6.29
N GLY A 32 -7.76 -3.94 -5.13
CA GLY A 32 -8.48 -3.99 -3.87
C GLY A 32 -8.99 -5.37 -3.48
N ASP A 33 -8.75 -6.39 -4.29
CA ASP A 33 -9.27 -7.75 -4.05
C ASP A 33 -8.74 -8.40 -2.78
N LEU A 34 -7.54 -7.98 -2.33
CA LEU A 34 -6.86 -8.55 -1.17
C LEU A 34 -6.49 -7.47 -0.15
N SER A 35 -7.29 -6.41 -0.06
CA SER A 35 -6.97 -5.23 0.75
C SER A 35 -7.29 -5.43 2.22
N THR A 36 -6.36 -5.99 2.98
CA THR A 36 -6.37 -5.90 4.44
C THR A 36 -5.35 -4.85 4.85
N GLN A 37 -5.46 -4.36 6.10
CA GLN A 37 -4.49 -3.40 6.63
C GLN A 37 -3.06 -3.94 6.55
N ASP A 38 -2.86 -5.23 6.89
CA ASP A 38 -1.55 -5.85 6.85
C ASP A 38 -0.97 -5.86 5.44
N VAL A 39 -1.79 -6.24 4.46
CA VAL A 39 -1.37 -6.27 3.05
C VAL A 39 -1.04 -4.87 2.55
N LEU A 40 -1.88 -3.88 2.87
CA LEU A 40 -1.64 -2.49 2.47
C LEU A 40 -0.37 -1.93 3.11
N SER A 41 -0.12 -2.28 4.37
CA SER A 41 1.09 -1.88 5.08
C SER A 41 2.35 -2.41 4.36
N ARG A 42 2.32 -3.67 3.94
CA ARG A 42 3.43 -4.28 3.20
C ARG A 42 3.61 -3.65 1.82
N PHE A 43 2.51 -3.36 1.14
CA PHE A 43 2.56 -2.70 -0.17
C PHE A 43 3.20 -1.32 -0.07
N VAL A 44 2.77 -0.52 0.90
CA VAL A 44 3.32 0.83 1.12
C VAL A 44 4.79 0.76 1.52
N ALA A 45 5.17 -0.21 2.36
CA ALA A 45 6.56 -0.42 2.75
C ALA A 45 7.43 -0.75 1.53
N ALA A 46 6.92 -1.56 0.59
CA ALA A 46 7.64 -1.89 -0.65
C ALA A 46 7.88 -0.65 -1.52
N LEU A 47 7.04 0.37 -1.39
CA LEU A 47 7.19 1.65 -2.09
C LEU A 47 8.08 2.64 -1.34
N GLY A 48 8.61 2.25 -0.19
CA GLY A 48 9.50 3.08 0.62
C GLY A 48 8.78 3.98 1.60
N GLY A 49 7.51 3.71 1.89
CA GLY A 49 6.70 4.52 2.80
C GLY A 49 6.25 3.75 4.04
N THR A 50 5.37 4.39 4.79
CA THR A 50 4.75 3.80 5.98
C THR A 50 3.26 4.09 5.93
N LEU A 51 2.43 3.05 6.11
CA LEU A 51 0.99 3.22 6.19
C LEU A 51 0.62 3.82 7.55
N LYS A 52 -0.17 4.89 7.50
CA LYS A 52 -0.72 5.51 8.71
C LYS A 52 -2.24 5.50 8.61
N LEU A 53 -2.90 5.12 9.70
CA LEU A 53 -4.35 5.19 9.82
C LEU A 53 -4.68 6.34 10.77
N ILE A 54 -5.57 7.24 10.33
CA ILE A 54 -5.93 8.44 11.07
C ILE A 54 -7.44 8.49 11.22
N ALA A 55 -7.91 8.59 12.47
CA ALA A 55 -9.30 8.92 12.74
C ALA A 55 -9.43 10.44 12.78
N ASP A 56 -10.25 10.98 11.89
CA ASP A 56 -10.43 12.42 11.74
C ASP A 56 -11.79 12.83 12.30
N PHE A 57 -11.75 13.65 13.36
CA PHE A 57 -12.94 14.21 13.98
C PHE A 57 -12.96 15.71 13.75
N ASP A 58 -14.10 16.34 13.96
CA ASP A 58 -14.24 17.78 13.75
C ASP A 58 -13.24 18.61 14.57
N ASP A 59 -12.89 18.12 15.76
CA ASP A 59 -12.04 18.83 16.73
C ASP A 59 -10.63 18.23 16.87
N GLU A 60 -10.38 17.04 16.32
CA GLU A 60 -9.06 16.42 16.45
C GLU A 60 -8.84 15.28 15.45
N GLN A 61 -7.56 14.94 15.25
CA GLN A 61 -7.15 13.76 14.51
C GLN A 61 -6.39 12.82 15.45
N LEU A 62 -6.73 11.53 15.40
CA LEU A 62 -6.07 10.51 16.20
C LEU A 62 -5.39 9.50 15.29
N LYS A 63 -4.08 9.33 15.46
CA LYS A 63 -3.31 8.35 14.71
C LYS A 63 -3.56 6.97 15.31
N LEU A 64 -4.10 6.04 14.53
CA LEU A 64 -4.46 4.71 15.00
C LEU A 64 -3.37 3.66 14.74
N ALA A 65 -2.53 3.88 13.74
CA ALA A 65 -1.45 2.96 13.41
C ALA A 65 -0.32 3.65 12.66
#